data_b046af00f5b2009154e16bf45bf1212f
#
_entry.id   b046af00f5b2009154e16bf45bf1212f
#
_cell.length_a   1.000
_cell.length_b   1.000
_cell.length_c   1.000
_cell.angle_alpha   90.00
_cell.angle_beta   90.00
_cell.angle_gamma   90.00
#
_symmetry.space_group_name_H-M   'P 1'
#
loop_
_entity.id
_entity.type
_entity.pdbx_description
1 polymer ?
#
loop_
_entity_poly.entity_id
_entity_poly.type
_entity_poly.pdbx_seq_one_letter_code
_entity_poly.pdbx_strand_id
1 'polypeptide(L)'
;MTDRYTDYNNWAWLYNKTVGPDYSQPQLALLQRVLLPHVPENGHILDLCCGTGQLIQPLVEAGYQVTGLDGSEEMLSYAQQNAPEATFELADARTFGVSNSFDGVFSTSASLNHLMSLEDLTQVFERVYGSLKEGGIFVFDLNHPDQLERWWRGQPTEGEISRYYAWMITPNYTPHVATGAFEVRIFQSSVHSLGLVGQMLSPIKRLLYKLLSRPRFIGLRLKLLQNFTAIEPHWKKKDLIYPIKGHPIGAVKTALEQVGFANIAIQTIDGAAEIDNNHSAHFICTKP
;
A
#
# COMPACT_ATOMS: atom_id res chain seq x y z
N MET A 1 -13.07 -5.58 18.25
CA MET A 1 -12.37 -5.30 16.98
C MET A 1 -11.01 -4.75 17.34
N THR A 2 -9.95 -5.38 16.92
CA THR A 2 -8.60 -4.89 17.20
C THR A 2 -8.35 -3.65 16.36
N ASP A 3 -7.93 -2.56 16.96
CA ASP A 3 -7.61 -1.24 16.38
C ASP A 3 -6.50 -1.25 15.32
N ARG A 4 -6.29 -2.38 14.66
CA ARG A 4 -5.15 -2.65 13.79
C ARG A 4 -5.13 -1.77 12.54
N TYR A 5 -6.29 -1.38 12.05
CA TYR A 5 -6.40 -0.48 10.89
C TYR A 5 -6.25 0.98 11.27
N THR A 6 -6.56 1.34 12.52
CA THR A 6 -6.33 2.68 13.04
C THR A 6 -4.85 3.02 13.19
N ASP A 7 -3.96 2.01 13.19
CA ASP A 7 -2.51 2.26 13.22
C ASP A 7 -2.03 3.05 11.99
N TYR A 8 -2.70 2.90 10.84
CA TYR A 8 -2.42 3.68 9.64
C TYR A 8 -2.73 5.17 9.80
N ASN A 9 -3.63 5.58 10.71
CA ASN A 9 -3.87 6.97 11.05
C ASN A 9 -2.57 7.69 11.45
N ASN A 10 -1.65 6.95 12.05
CA ASN A 10 -0.42 7.51 12.60
C ASN A 10 0.56 8.06 11.57
N TRP A 11 0.45 7.65 10.31
CA TRP A 11 1.35 8.11 9.27
C TRP A 11 0.66 8.45 7.94
N ALA A 12 -0.67 8.50 7.92
CA ALA A 12 -1.46 8.84 6.74
C ALA A 12 -0.97 10.11 6.04
N TRP A 13 -0.64 11.16 6.81
CA TRP A 13 -0.08 12.41 6.29
C TRP A 13 1.24 12.21 5.54
N LEU A 14 2.11 11.32 6.03
CA LEU A 14 3.39 11.01 5.41
C LEU A 14 3.19 10.15 4.17
N TYR A 15 2.35 9.11 4.29
CA TYR A 15 1.98 8.24 3.17
C TYR A 15 1.44 9.05 2.00
N ASN A 16 0.46 9.92 2.24
CA ASN A 16 -0.12 10.79 1.21
C ASN A 16 0.91 11.67 0.50
N LYS A 17 1.93 12.09 1.22
CA LYS A 17 2.94 13.02 0.72
C LYS A 17 4.11 12.34 -0.01
N THR A 18 4.37 11.07 0.29
CA THR A 18 5.59 10.37 -0.13
C THR A 18 5.30 9.05 -0.84
N VAL A 19 4.98 8.03 -0.09
CA VAL A 19 4.89 6.63 -0.56
C VAL A 19 3.68 6.42 -1.49
N GLY A 20 2.52 6.99 -1.14
CA GLY A 20 1.28 6.79 -1.90
C GLY A 20 1.39 7.19 -3.38
N PRO A 21 1.85 8.42 -3.72
CA PRO A 21 2.04 8.84 -5.10
C PRO A 21 3.04 7.97 -5.89
N ASP A 22 4.15 7.56 -5.25
CA ASP A 22 5.18 6.76 -5.92
C ASP A 22 4.68 5.34 -6.25
N TYR A 23 3.91 4.73 -5.35
CA TYR A 23 3.40 3.36 -5.54
C TYR A 23 2.23 3.29 -6.52
N SER A 24 1.45 4.35 -6.67
CA SER A 24 0.25 4.36 -7.52
C SER A 24 0.55 4.33 -9.02
N GLN A 25 1.64 4.94 -9.48
CA GLN A 25 1.94 5.08 -10.90
C GLN A 25 2.02 3.74 -11.67
N PRO A 26 2.83 2.74 -11.24
CA PRO A 26 2.87 1.45 -11.92
C PRO A 26 1.55 0.69 -11.81
N GLN A 27 0.80 0.85 -10.72
CA GLN A 27 -0.49 0.20 -10.51
C GLN A 27 -1.58 0.75 -11.45
N LEU A 28 -1.58 2.05 -11.70
CA LEU A 28 -2.53 2.63 -12.65
C LEU A 28 -2.35 2.03 -14.06
N ALA A 29 -1.11 1.87 -14.52
CA ALA A 29 -0.82 1.27 -15.81
C ALA A 29 -1.27 -0.21 -15.87
N LEU A 30 -1.13 -0.95 -14.77
CA LEU A 30 -1.67 -2.31 -14.65
C LEU A 30 -3.20 -2.29 -14.77
N LEU A 31 -3.91 -1.48 -13.98
CA LEU A 31 -5.36 -1.40 -13.99
C LEU A 31 -5.92 -1.03 -15.37
N GLN A 32 -5.28 -0.11 -16.07
CA GLN A 32 -5.63 0.26 -17.44
C GLN A 32 -5.52 -0.93 -18.42
N ARG A 33 -4.61 -1.86 -18.18
CA ARG A 33 -4.40 -3.03 -19.01
C ARG A 33 -5.32 -4.20 -18.66
N VAL A 34 -5.58 -4.45 -17.37
CA VAL A 34 -6.22 -5.71 -16.95
C VAL A 34 -7.59 -5.54 -16.28
N LEU A 35 -7.93 -4.36 -15.77
CA LEU A 35 -9.22 -4.08 -15.14
C LEU A 35 -10.15 -3.33 -16.10
N LEU A 36 -9.72 -2.17 -16.58
CA LEU A 36 -10.60 -1.25 -17.33
C LEU A 36 -11.18 -1.83 -18.62
N PRO A 37 -10.50 -2.73 -19.38
CA PRO A 37 -11.10 -3.36 -20.55
C PRO A 37 -12.34 -4.24 -20.24
N HIS A 38 -12.52 -4.62 -18.98
CA HIS A 38 -13.65 -5.46 -18.52
C HIS A 38 -14.75 -4.66 -17.81
N VAL A 39 -14.51 -3.37 -17.57
CA VAL A 39 -15.48 -2.48 -16.92
C VAL A 39 -16.17 -1.64 -17.99
N PRO A 40 -17.52 -1.59 -18.05
CA PRO A 40 -18.23 -0.78 -19.03
C PRO A 40 -17.95 0.71 -18.85
N GLU A 41 -18.19 1.51 -19.88
CA GLU A 41 -18.16 2.98 -19.80
C GLU A 41 -19.07 3.46 -18.65
N ASN A 42 -18.57 4.37 -17.82
CA ASN A 42 -19.24 4.83 -16.59
C ASN A 42 -19.53 3.72 -15.56
N GLY A 43 -18.87 2.57 -15.68
CA GLY A 43 -19.00 1.46 -14.73
C GLY A 43 -18.56 1.83 -13.32
N HIS A 44 -19.01 1.06 -12.35
CA HIS A 44 -18.74 1.30 -10.93
C HIS A 44 -17.59 0.42 -10.43
N ILE A 45 -16.54 1.03 -9.93
CA ILE A 45 -15.31 0.37 -9.47
C ILE A 45 -15.16 0.56 -7.95
N LEU A 46 -14.77 -0.49 -7.24
CA LEU A 46 -14.35 -0.44 -5.84
C LEU A 46 -12.82 -0.50 -5.75
N ASP A 47 -12.22 0.51 -5.14
CA ASP A 47 -10.83 0.49 -4.66
C ASP A 47 -10.81 0.00 -3.21
N LEU A 48 -10.45 -1.26 -3.01
CA LEU A 48 -10.45 -1.94 -1.72
C LEU A 48 -9.10 -1.75 -1.02
N CYS A 49 -9.09 -1.19 0.18
CA CYS A 49 -7.93 -0.67 0.89
C CYS A 49 -7.28 0.50 0.14
N CYS A 50 -8.10 1.49 -0.20
CA CYS A 50 -7.74 2.60 -1.09
C CYS A 50 -6.67 3.56 -0.52
N GLY A 51 -6.36 3.47 0.77
CA GLY A 51 -5.42 4.36 1.44
C GLY A 51 -5.80 5.83 1.24
N THR A 52 -4.89 6.62 0.70
CA THR A 52 -5.10 8.05 0.44
C THR A 52 -5.70 8.35 -0.95
N GLY A 53 -6.25 7.34 -1.65
CA GLY A 53 -7.03 7.54 -2.87
C GLY A 53 -6.24 7.94 -4.12
N GLN A 54 -4.96 7.65 -4.19
CA GLN A 54 -4.08 8.08 -5.30
C GLN A 54 -4.47 7.48 -6.67
N LEU A 55 -5.13 6.31 -6.68
CA LEU A 55 -5.62 5.65 -7.90
C LEU A 55 -7.04 6.10 -8.27
N ILE A 56 -7.78 6.65 -7.32
CA ILE A 56 -9.20 6.98 -7.51
C ILE A 56 -9.38 8.17 -8.44
N GLN A 57 -8.65 9.26 -8.24
CA GLN A 57 -8.81 10.47 -9.06
C GLN A 57 -8.59 10.22 -10.55
N PRO A 58 -7.52 9.51 -10.99
CA PRO A 58 -7.35 9.17 -12.40
C PRO A 58 -8.49 8.33 -13.00
N LEU A 59 -9.12 7.46 -12.21
CA LEU A 59 -10.25 6.65 -12.64
C LEU A 59 -11.53 7.49 -12.77
N VAL A 60 -11.77 8.41 -11.84
CA VAL A 60 -12.88 9.38 -11.92
C VAL A 60 -12.72 10.28 -13.14
N GLU A 61 -11.50 10.80 -13.39
CA GLU A 61 -11.20 11.61 -14.58
C GLU A 61 -11.39 10.82 -15.91
N ALA A 62 -11.20 9.50 -15.86
CA ALA A 62 -11.49 8.60 -16.97
C ALA A 62 -12.99 8.27 -17.14
N GLY A 63 -13.87 8.80 -16.29
CA GLY A 63 -15.33 8.70 -16.40
C GLY A 63 -15.95 7.54 -15.60
N TYR A 64 -15.18 6.84 -14.76
CA TYR A 64 -15.73 5.76 -13.92
C TYR A 64 -16.34 6.32 -12.64
N GLN A 65 -17.37 5.62 -12.12
CA GLN A 65 -17.83 5.83 -10.75
C GLN A 65 -16.91 5.03 -9.81
N VAL A 66 -16.32 5.68 -8.81
CA VAL A 66 -15.37 5.01 -7.93
C VAL A 66 -15.79 5.13 -6.47
N THR A 67 -15.81 4.00 -5.78
CA THR A 67 -15.92 3.94 -4.33
C THR A 67 -14.56 3.50 -3.76
N GLY A 68 -14.02 4.26 -2.82
CA GLY A 68 -12.83 3.89 -2.05
C GLY A 68 -13.25 3.34 -0.68
N LEU A 69 -12.70 2.20 -0.29
CA LEU A 69 -12.91 1.61 1.02
C LEU A 69 -11.58 1.47 1.76
N ASP A 70 -11.51 1.94 2.99
CA ASP A 70 -10.32 1.75 3.85
C ASP A 70 -10.76 1.63 5.33
N GLY A 71 -9.93 0.96 6.13
CA GLY A 71 -10.14 0.84 7.57
C GLY A 71 -9.59 2.02 8.39
N SER A 72 -8.89 2.95 7.77
CA SER A 72 -8.27 4.12 8.41
C SER A 72 -9.03 5.40 8.08
N GLU A 73 -9.61 6.04 9.10
CA GLU A 73 -10.31 7.31 8.95
C GLU A 73 -9.40 8.43 8.43
N GLU A 74 -8.15 8.49 8.90
CA GLU A 74 -7.17 9.48 8.45
C GLU A 74 -6.75 9.26 7.00
N MET A 75 -6.61 8.00 6.55
CA MET A 75 -6.37 7.71 5.13
C MET A 75 -7.52 8.24 4.29
N LEU A 76 -8.76 7.93 4.67
CA LEU A 76 -9.96 8.40 3.96
C LEU A 76 -10.10 9.92 3.98
N SER A 77 -9.67 10.59 5.04
CA SER A 77 -9.64 12.06 5.08
C SER A 77 -8.75 12.66 3.98
N TYR A 78 -7.61 12.03 3.70
CA TYR A 78 -6.77 12.43 2.56
C TYR A 78 -7.36 11.98 1.22
N ALA A 79 -7.95 10.79 1.15
CA ALA A 79 -8.58 10.29 -0.06
C ALA A 79 -9.69 11.22 -0.54
N GLN A 80 -10.54 11.71 0.38
CA GLN A 80 -11.58 12.70 0.08
C GLN A 80 -11.02 14.01 -0.46
N GLN A 81 -9.83 14.43 -0.01
CA GLN A 81 -9.17 15.63 -0.53
C GLN A 81 -8.57 15.39 -1.92
N ASN A 82 -8.01 14.19 -2.15
CA ASN A 82 -7.35 13.82 -3.40
C ASN A 82 -8.35 13.50 -4.52
N ALA A 83 -9.55 12.98 -4.19
CA ALA A 83 -10.58 12.59 -5.14
C ALA A 83 -11.99 12.99 -4.61
N PRO A 84 -12.33 14.28 -4.58
CA PRO A 84 -13.55 14.79 -3.93
C PRO A 84 -14.85 14.33 -4.60
N GLU A 85 -14.81 13.89 -5.84
CA GLU A 85 -15.97 13.39 -6.59
C GLU A 85 -16.28 11.91 -6.35
N ALA A 86 -15.37 11.18 -5.69
CA ALA A 86 -15.55 9.77 -5.38
C ALA A 86 -16.36 9.58 -4.07
N THR A 87 -16.87 8.36 -3.89
CA THR A 87 -17.52 7.95 -2.65
C THR A 87 -16.52 7.20 -1.76
N PHE A 88 -16.61 7.39 -0.43
CA PHE A 88 -15.71 6.71 0.50
C PHE A 88 -16.46 5.99 1.61
N GLU A 89 -15.99 4.79 1.96
CA GLU A 89 -16.55 3.97 3.02
C GLU A 89 -15.46 3.59 4.04
N LEU A 90 -15.70 3.92 5.32
CA LEU A 90 -14.86 3.47 6.43
C LEU A 90 -15.33 2.08 6.87
N ALA A 91 -14.62 1.04 6.45
CA ALA A 91 -14.99 -0.33 6.75
C ALA A 91 -13.79 -1.29 6.78
N ASP A 92 -13.98 -2.43 7.43
CA ASP A 92 -13.06 -3.56 7.36
C ASP A 92 -13.34 -4.38 6.08
N ALA A 93 -12.31 -4.63 5.30
CA ALA A 93 -12.40 -5.41 4.05
C ALA A 93 -13.01 -6.82 4.24
N ARG A 94 -12.96 -7.38 5.46
CA ARG A 94 -13.55 -8.69 5.79
C ARG A 94 -15.06 -8.63 6.05
N THR A 95 -15.61 -7.45 6.33
CA THR A 95 -16.98 -7.32 6.86
C THR A 95 -17.81 -6.23 6.21
N PHE A 96 -17.29 -5.53 5.20
CA PHE A 96 -18.05 -4.49 4.51
C PHE A 96 -19.33 -5.02 3.86
N GLY A 97 -20.27 -4.13 3.61
CA GLY A 97 -21.54 -4.48 3.01
C GLY A 97 -21.40 -4.97 1.58
N VAL A 98 -22.11 -6.04 1.22
CA VAL A 98 -22.16 -6.54 -0.15
C VAL A 98 -23.39 -6.00 -0.87
N SER A 99 -23.23 -5.47 -2.07
CA SER A 99 -24.28 -4.74 -2.78
C SER A 99 -24.55 -5.24 -4.20
N ASN A 100 -23.72 -6.19 -4.72
CA ASN A 100 -23.79 -6.67 -6.12
C ASN A 100 -23.87 -5.50 -7.13
N SER A 101 -23.06 -4.46 -6.90
CA SER A 101 -23.14 -3.19 -7.64
C SER A 101 -21.88 -2.80 -8.39
N PHE A 102 -20.75 -3.49 -8.17
CA PHE A 102 -19.48 -3.16 -8.80
C PHE A 102 -19.24 -3.97 -10.07
N ASP A 103 -18.81 -3.28 -11.11
CA ASP A 103 -18.35 -3.91 -12.36
C ASP A 103 -16.90 -4.41 -12.22
N GLY A 104 -16.11 -3.72 -11.39
CA GLY A 104 -14.74 -4.10 -11.06
C GLY A 104 -14.38 -3.80 -9.62
N VAL A 105 -13.53 -4.64 -9.05
CA VAL A 105 -12.92 -4.42 -7.73
C VAL A 105 -11.41 -4.56 -7.88
N PHE A 106 -10.65 -3.70 -7.22
CA PHE A 106 -9.21 -3.89 -7.13
C PHE A 106 -8.67 -3.60 -5.73
N SER A 107 -7.53 -4.22 -5.40
CA SER A 107 -6.73 -3.91 -4.21
C SER A 107 -5.26 -4.02 -4.57
N THR A 108 -4.50 -2.94 -4.40
CA THR A 108 -3.11 -2.86 -4.87
C THR A 108 -2.13 -2.63 -3.73
N SER A 109 -0.83 -2.60 -4.08
CA SER A 109 0.28 -2.35 -3.16
C SER A 109 0.38 -3.36 -2.01
N ALA A 110 0.02 -4.60 -2.31
CA ALA A 110 0.07 -5.73 -1.39
C ALA A 110 -0.72 -5.51 -0.08
N SER A 111 -1.78 -4.70 -0.13
CA SER A 111 -2.60 -4.35 1.05
C SER A 111 -3.19 -5.59 1.73
N LEU A 112 -3.55 -6.61 0.95
CA LEU A 112 -4.13 -7.85 1.49
C LEU A 112 -3.12 -8.74 2.22
N ASN A 113 -1.81 -8.49 2.14
CA ASN A 113 -0.82 -9.16 3.00
C ASN A 113 -0.99 -8.82 4.50
N HIS A 114 -1.72 -7.77 4.85
CA HIS A 114 -2.06 -7.46 6.24
C HIS A 114 -3.06 -8.45 6.86
N LEU A 115 -3.71 -9.28 6.07
CA LEU A 115 -4.56 -10.36 6.55
C LEU A 115 -3.68 -11.53 7.01
N MET A 116 -3.69 -11.83 8.31
CA MET A 116 -2.71 -12.72 8.94
C MET A 116 -3.07 -14.20 8.83
N SER A 117 -4.22 -14.53 8.26
CA SER A 117 -4.64 -15.91 8.00
C SER A 117 -5.26 -16.04 6.61
N LEU A 118 -5.25 -17.25 6.07
CA LEU A 118 -5.95 -17.56 4.82
C LEU A 118 -7.48 -17.43 4.99
N GLU A 119 -7.98 -17.68 6.20
CA GLU A 119 -9.39 -17.49 6.56
C GLU A 119 -9.82 -16.04 6.44
N ASP A 120 -9.06 -15.11 7.02
CA ASP A 120 -9.31 -13.66 6.87
C ASP A 120 -9.30 -13.24 5.40
N LEU A 121 -8.34 -13.76 4.62
CA LEU A 121 -8.23 -13.47 3.20
C LEU A 121 -9.43 -14.03 2.42
N THR A 122 -9.88 -15.24 2.76
CA THR A 122 -11.06 -15.86 2.15
C THR A 122 -12.34 -15.06 2.45
N GLN A 123 -12.49 -14.55 3.67
CA GLN A 123 -13.61 -13.65 4.01
C GLN A 123 -13.64 -12.41 3.11
N VAL A 124 -12.48 -11.82 2.82
CA VAL A 124 -12.40 -10.69 1.86
C VAL A 124 -12.84 -11.14 0.47
N PHE A 125 -12.40 -12.30 0.01
CA PHE A 125 -12.82 -12.83 -1.29
C PHE A 125 -14.32 -13.04 -1.38
N GLU A 126 -14.96 -13.56 -0.31
CA GLU A 126 -16.42 -13.72 -0.23
C GLU A 126 -17.14 -12.36 -0.31
N ARG A 127 -16.62 -11.33 0.37
CA ARG A 127 -17.20 -9.98 0.31
C ARG A 127 -17.07 -9.37 -1.08
N VAL A 128 -15.90 -9.49 -1.68
CA VAL A 128 -15.67 -9.00 -3.05
C VAL A 128 -16.58 -9.73 -4.04
N TYR A 129 -16.66 -11.07 -3.94
CA TYR A 129 -17.55 -11.86 -4.80
C TYR A 129 -19.02 -11.42 -4.68
N GLY A 130 -19.52 -11.23 -3.44
CA GLY A 130 -20.88 -10.75 -3.20
C GLY A 130 -21.12 -9.31 -3.67
N SER A 131 -20.08 -8.51 -3.79
CA SER A 131 -20.18 -7.09 -4.21
C SER A 131 -20.10 -6.90 -5.72
N LEU A 132 -19.47 -7.85 -6.42
CA LEU A 132 -19.35 -7.84 -7.88
C LEU A 132 -20.69 -8.23 -8.53
N LYS A 133 -21.00 -7.56 -9.63
CA LYS A 133 -22.02 -8.01 -10.59
C LYS A 133 -21.58 -9.31 -11.28
N GLU A 134 -22.52 -10.01 -11.93
CA GLU A 134 -22.22 -11.12 -12.84
C GLU A 134 -21.29 -10.63 -13.98
N GLY A 135 -20.25 -11.38 -14.28
CA GLY A 135 -19.21 -10.97 -15.22
C GLY A 135 -18.20 -9.96 -14.66
N GLY A 136 -18.37 -9.49 -13.42
CA GLY A 136 -17.46 -8.53 -12.78
C GLY A 136 -16.08 -9.10 -12.52
N ILE A 137 -15.08 -8.21 -12.48
CA ILE A 137 -13.66 -8.57 -12.39
C ILE A 137 -13.07 -8.14 -11.05
N PHE A 138 -12.19 -8.99 -10.47
CA PHE A 138 -11.37 -8.67 -9.31
C PHE A 138 -9.89 -8.73 -9.65
N VAL A 139 -9.15 -7.68 -9.31
CA VAL A 139 -7.71 -7.56 -9.51
C VAL A 139 -7.04 -7.19 -8.20
N PHE A 140 -6.05 -7.96 -7.76
CA PHE A 140 -5.26 -7.63 -6.56
C PHE A 140 -3.85 -8.18 -6.66
N ASP A 141 -2.94 -7.65 -5.81
CA ASP A 141 -1.58 -8.17 -5.71
C ASP A 141 -1.25 -8.63 -4.29
N LEU A 142 -0.32 -9.57 -4.22
CA LEU A 142 0.29 -10.06 -2.98
C LEU A 142 1.79 -10.22 -3.14
N ASN A 143 2.51 -9.85 -2.11
CA ASN A 143 3.87 -10.30 -1.90
C ASN A 143 3.85 -11.76 -1.45
N HIS A 144 4.30 -12.67 -2.29
CA HIS A 144 4.34 -14.09 -1.99
C HIS A 144 5.61 -14.49 -1.20
N PRO A 145 5.64 -15.68 -0.54
CA PRO A 145 6.73 -16.07 0.35
C PRO A 145 8.14 -15.95 -0.25
N ASP A 146 8.33 -16.39 -1.50
CA ASP A 146 9.67 -16.41 -2.13
C ASP A 146 10.20 -15.00 -2.40
N GLN A 147 9.30 -14.05 -2.78
CA GLN A 147 9.64 -12.65 -2.95
C GLN A 147 9.97 -12.00 -1.59
N LEU A 148 9.14 -12.24 -0.57
CA LEU A 148 9.37 -11.73 0.78
C LEU A 148 10.70 -12.23 1.35
N GLU A 149 11.02 -13.52 1.23
CA GLU A 149 12.30 -14.10 1.65
C GLU A 149 13.49 -13.46 0.95
N ARG A 150 13.34 -13.14 -0.33
CA ARG A 150 14.40 -12.50 -1.11
C ARG A 150 14.68 -11.07 -0.69
N TRP A 151 13.63 -10.26 -0.45
CA TRP A 151 13.76 -8.82 -0.31
C TRP A 151 13.61 -8.28 1.10
N TRP A 152 12.88 -8.96 1.98
CA TRP A 152 12.55 -8.48 3.32
C TRP A 152 13.54 -8.99 4.38
N ARG A 153 14.77 -8.49 4.34
CA ARG A 153 15.91 -8.99 5.12
C ARG A 153 16.30 -8.12 6.31
N GLY A 154 15.42 -7.29 6.84
CA GLY A 154 15.69 -6.43 7.97
C GLY A 154 16.64 -5.27 7.66
N GLN A 155 16.80 -4.91 6.37
CA GLN A 155 17.56 -3.74 5.95
C GLN A 155 16.61 -2.65 5.47
N PRO A 156 16.88 -1.36 5.73
CA PRO A 156 16.10 -0.28 5.16
C PRO A 156 16.11 -0.34 3.63
N THR A 157 14.95 -0.22 3.02
CA THR A 157 14.78 -0.22 1.57
C THR A 157 14.45 1.16 1.02
N GLU A 158 13.74 1.96 1.81
CA GLU A 158 13.23 3.27 1.42
C GLU A 158 13.41 4.28 2.53
N GLY A 159 13.46 5.53 2.17
CA GLY A 159 13.52 6.63 3.14
C GLY A 159 13.87 7.96 2.50
N GLU A 160 13.46 9.02 3.17
CA GLU A 160 13.68 10.41 2.75
C GLU A 160 14.10 11.27 3.94
N ILE A 161 14.84 12.33 3.65
CA ILE A 161 15.15 13.39 4.61
C ILE A 161 14.70 14.71 4.03
N SER A 162 13.67 15.27 4.63
CA SER A 162 13.16 16.60 4.33
C SER A 162 13.59 17.63 5.37
N ARG A 163 13.15 18.86 5.23
CA ARG A 163 13.43 19.95 6.18
C ARG A 163 12.79 19.74 7.56
N TYR A 164 11.61 19.11 7.60
CA TYR A 164 10.78 19.05 8.82
C TYR A 164 10.47 17.62 9.25
N TYR A 165 10.73 16.65 8.39
CA TYR A 165 10.53 15.24 8.67
C TYR A 165 11.62 14.42 7.96
N ALA A 166 11.87 13.25 8.51
CA ALA A 166 12.61 12.20 7.84
C ALA A 166 11.92 10.87 8.15
N TRP A 167 12.08 9.90 7.28
CA TRP A 167 11.48 8.59 7.47
C TRP A 167 12.29 7.50 6.77
N MET A 168 12.10 6.27 7.22
CA MET A 168 12.60 5.08 6.53
C MET A 168 11.66 3.89 6.75
N ILE A 169 11.65 2.98 5.79
CA ILE A 169 10.96 1.68 5.86
C ILE A 169 12.00 0.58 5.96
N THR A 170 11.78 -0.33 6.91
CA THR A 170 12.63 -1.50 7.11
C THR A 170 11.75 -2.75 7.10
N PRO A 171 11.69 -3.50 5.97
CA PRO A 171 10.94 -4.73 5.88
C PRO A 171 11.72 -5.92 6.45
N ASN A 172 11.03 -6.81 7.16
CA ASN A 172 11.58 -8.04 7.70
C ASN A 172 10.60 -9.20 7.53
N TYR A 173 11.08 -10.37 7.15
CA TYR A 173 10.29 -11.58 6.94
C TYR A 173 10.94 -12.80 7.55
N THR A 174 10.13 -13.69 8.12
CA THR A 174 10.57 -14.94 8.74
C THR A 174 9.94 -16.12 8.00
N PRO A 175 10.68 -16.79 7.09
CA PRO A 175 10.12 -17.76 6.15
C PRO A 175 9.40 -18.94 6.82
N HIS A 176 9.97 -19.53 7.89
CA HIS A 176 9.42 -20.75 8.52
C HIS A 176 8.05 -20.54 9.21
N VAL A 177 7.67 -19.31 9.54
CA VAL A 177 6.33 -18.94 10.04
C VAL A 177 5.49 -18.19 9.00
N ALA A 178 6.09 -17.90 7.86
CA ALA A 178 5.50 -17.16 6.74
C ALA A 178 4.89 -15.81 7.19
N THR A 179 5.52 -15.13 8.16
CA THR A 179 5.12 -13.83 8.67
C THR A 179 6.26 -12.83 8.61
N GLY A 180 5.93 -11.58 8.47
CA GLY A 180 6.87 -10.49 8.50
C GLY A 180 6.24 -9.23 9.04
N ALA A 181 6.98 -8.15 8.97
CA ALA A 181 6.49 -6.81 9.23
C ALA A 181 7.35 -5.80 8.48
N PHE A 182 6.79 -4.66 8.15
CA PHE A 182 7.60 -3.50 7.85
C PHE A 182 7.49 -2.47 8.97
N GLU A 183 8.65 -1.97 9.37
CA GLU A 183 8.78 -0.89 10.34
C GLU A 183 8.88 0.43 9.59
N VAL A 184 7.99 1.37 9.90
CA VAL A 184 8.06 2.75 9.45
C VAL A 184 8.61 3.59 10.58
N ARG A 185 9.84 4.09 10.42
CA ARG A 185 10.46 4.99 11.38
C ARG A 185 10.34 6.41 10.89
N ILE A 186 9.69 7.26 11.70
CA ILE A 186 9.43 8.67 11.39
C ILE A 186 10.17 9.55 12.37
N PHE A 187 10.82 10.59 11.85
CA PHE A 187 11.44 11.65 12.63
C PHE A 187 10.80 12.98 12.26
N GLN A 188 10.42 13.75 13.26
CA GLN A 188 9.81 15.07 13.08
C GLN A 188 10.61 16.14 13.81
N SER A 189 10.94 17.19 13.07
CA SER A 189 11.64 18.34 13.63
C SER A 189 10.71 19.17 14.51
N SER A 190 11.07 19.39 15.75
CA SER A 190 10.44 20.42 16.57
C SER A 190 11.09 21.78 16.25
N VAL A 191 10.40 22.61 15.51
CA VAL A 191 10.91 23.92 15.01
C VAL A 191 11.39 24.86 16.13
N HIS A 192 10.99 24.63 17.36
CA HIS A 192 11.22 25.53 18.51
C HIS A 192 12.47 25.22 19.34
N SER A 193 13.26 24.21 19.01
CA SER A 193 14.36 23.74 19.91
C SER A 193 15.79 23.92 19.37
N LEU A 194 15.96 24.60 18.25
CA LEU A 194 17.33 24.87 17.73
C LEU A 194 17.95 26.03 18.46
N GLY A 195 18.94 25.77 19.33
CA GLY A 195 19.83 26.81 19.86
C GLY A 195 20.58 27.55 18.73
N LEU A 196 21.23 28.68 19.06
CA LEU A 196 21.92 29.54 18.08
C LEU A 196 22.83 28.77 17.10
N VAL A 197 23.59 27.79 17.60
CA VAL A 197 24.45 26.92 16.75
C VAL A 197 23.68 26.09 15.77
N GLY A 198 22.54 25.52 16.17
CA GLY A 198 21.66 24.75 15.28
C GLY A 198 21.06 25.63 14.19
N GLN A 199 20.73 26.88 14.48
CA GLN A 199 20.22 27.82 13.48
C GLN A 199 21.32 28.21 12.47
N MET A 200 22.55 28.39 12.89
CA MET A 200 23.68 28.71 11.98
C MET A 200 24.05 27.55 11.06
N LEU A 201 23.95 26.29 11.51
CA LEU A 201 24.24 25.10 10.71
C LEU A 201 23.06 24.67 9.80
N SER A 202 21.87 25.22 10.04
CA SER A 202 20.65 24.87 9.31
C SER A 202 20.77 25.00 7.77
N PRO A 203 21.39 26.04 7.17
CA PRO A 203 21.54 26.16 5.72
C PRO A 203 22.40 25.05 5.11
N ILE A 204 23.51 24.70 5.78
CA ILE A 204 24.46 23.67 5.32
C ILE A 204 23.76 22.29 5.38
N LYS A 205 23.09 21.99 6.49
CA LYS A 205 22.32 20.75 6.64
C LYS A 205 21.24 20.62 5.56
N ARG A 206 20.51 21.70 5.25
CA ARG A 206 19.50 21.71 4.18
C ARG A 206 20.09 21.37 2.81
N LEU A 207 21.25 21.96 2.48
CA LEU A 207 21.92 21.65 1.22
C LEU A 207 22.34 20.19 1.16
N LEU A 208 22.89 19.67 2.27
CA LEU A 208 23.28 18.26 2.38
C LEU A 208 22.06 17.34 2.21
N TYR A 209 20.95 17.59 2.92
CA TYR A 209 19.73 16.76 2.82
C TYR A 209 19.12 16.82 1.41
N LYS A 210 19.11 18.00 0.78
CA LYS A 210 18.71 18.14 -0.62
C LYS A 210 19.62 17.35 -1.58
N LEU A 211 20.92 17.27 -1.30
CA LEU A 211 21.84 16.46 -2.08
C LEU A 211 21.55 14.96 -1.88
N LEU A 212 21.33 14.54 -0.64
CA LEU A 212 21.03 13.16 -0.26
C LEU A 212 19.67 12.66 -0.78
N SER A 213 18.74 13.55 -1.12
CA SER A 213 17.45 13.15 -1.70
C SER A 213 17.56 12.59 -3.13
N ARG A 214 18.69 12.81 -3.79
CA ARG A 214 18.92 12.26 -5.15
C ARG A 214 19.03 10.73 -5.12
N PRO A 215 18.46 10.00 -6.11
CA PRO A 215 18.45 8.52 -6.15
C PRO A 215 19.83 7.87 -5.98
N ARG A 216 20.88 8.45 -6.60
CA ARG A 216 22.25 7.93 -6.51
C ARG A 216 22.83 7.85 -5.09
N PHE A 217 22.26 8.58 -4.15
CA PHE A 217 22.71 8.63 -2.74
C PHE A 217 21.83 7.82 -1.79
N ILE A 218 20.92 6.99 -2.30
CA ILE A 218 19.99 6.22 -1.46
C ILE A 218 20.72 5.42 -0.37
N GLY A 219 21.79 4.71 -0.70
CA GLY A 219 22.54 3.89 0.27
C GLY A 219 23.16 4.74 1.40
N LEU A 220 23.69 5.94 1.09
CA LEU A 220 24.22 6.86 2.09
C LEU A 220 23.10 7.46 2.93
N ARG A 221 21.99 7.83 2.31
CA ARG A 221 20.79 8.36 3.00
C ARG A 221 20.24 7.35 4.00
N LEU A 222 20.09 6.08 3.62
CA LEU A 222 19.58 5.03 4.50
C LEU A 222 20.53 4.76 5.69
N LYS A 223 21.84 4.73 5.46
CA LYS A 223 22.83 4.63 6.55
C LYS A 223 22.75 5.82 7.53
N LEU A 224 22.51 7.01 7.02
CA LEU A 224 22.35 8.20 7.84
C LEU A 224 21.05 8.13 8.66
N LEU A 225 19.94 7.65 8.04
CA LEU A 225 18.65 7.48 8.70
C LEU A 225 18.70 6.43 9.82
N GLN A 226 19.47 5.36 9.68
CA GLN A 226 19.68 4.37 10.75
C GLN A 226 20.25 4.98 12.03
N ASN A 227 21.08 6.01 11.88
CA ASN A 227 21.74 6.72 12.99
C ASN A 227 21.20 8.15 13.21
N PHE A 228 20.01 8.45 12.68
CA PHE A 228 19.49 9.80 12.57
C PHE A 228 19.31 10.48 13.94
N THR A 229 18.91 9.74 14.96
CA THR A 229 18.77 10.26 16.33
C THR A 229 20.09 10.80 16.91
N ALA A 230 21.24 10.22 16.53
CA ALA A 230 22.54 10.73 16.96
C ALA A 230 22.91 12.02 16.21
N ILE A 231 22.44 12.19 14.98
CA ILE A 231 22.72 13.36 14.14
C ILE A 231 21.75 14.51 14.43
N GLU A 232 20.49 14.16 14.69
CA GLU A 232 19.41 15.10 15.00
C GLU A 232 18.73 14.73 16.33
N PRO A 233 19.41 14.90 17.48
CA PRO A 233 18.93 14.45 18.79
C PRO A 233 17.66 15.19 19.27
N HIS A 234 17.32 16.31 18.64
CA HIS A 234 16.14 17.11 18.98
C HIS A 234 14.89 16.72 18.17
N TRP A 235 15.01 15.81 17.20
CA TRP A 235 13.89 15.36 16.43
C TRP A 235 13.13 14.26 17.19
N LYS A 236 11.81 14.38 17.19
CA LYS A 236 10.94 13.36 17.78
C LYS A 236 10.93 12.14 16.88
N LYS A 237 11.25 10.98 17.47
CA LYS A 237 11.21 9.68 16.79
C LYS A 237 9.88 8.97 17.10
N LYS A 238 9.29 8.34 16.08
CA LYS A 238 8.15 7.42 16.19
C LYS A 238 8.44 6.17 15.37
N ASP A 239 8.29 5.00 15.95
CA ASP A 239 8.38 3.71 15.27
C ASP A 239 6.97 3.12 15.16
N LEU A 240 6.59 2.67 13.97
CA LEU A 240 5.32 2.02 13.66
C LEU A 240 5.63 0.67 13.02
N ILE A 241 4.93 -0.39 13.43
CA ILE A 241 5.17 -1.75 12.95
C ILE A 241 3.88 -2.28 12.35
N TYR A 242 3.96 -2.71 11.09
CA TYR A 242 2.84 -3.26 10.34
C TYR A 242 3.11 -4.72 10.00
N PRO A 243 2.45 -5.67 10.70
CA PRO A 243 2.62 -7.08 10.43
C PRO A 243 2.00 -7.48 9.09
N ILE A 244 2.64 -8.46 8.42
CA ILE A 244 2.16 -9.04 7.18
C ILE A 244 2.28 -10.56 7.19
N LYS A 245 1.50 -11.21 6.33
CA LYS A 245 1.55 -12.64 6.06
C LYS A 245 1.92 -12.90 4.61
N GLY A 246 2.89 -13.78 4.40
CA GLY A 246 3.18 -14.34 3.08
C GLY A 246 2.19 -15.47 2.79
N HIS A 247 1.29 -15.28 1.84
CA HIS A 247 0.34 -16.30 1.42
C HIS A 247 0.90 -17.05 0.21
N PRO A 248 1.00 -18.41 0.25
CA PRO A 248 1.41 -19.19 -0.91
C PRO A 248 0.44 -19.01 -2.08
N ILE A 249 0.96 -18.75 -3.27
CA ILE A 249 0.17 -18.47 -4.48
C ILE A 249 -0.89 -19.56 -4.75
N GLY A 250 -0.51 -20.83 -4.61
CA GLY A 250 -1.43 -21.95 -4.81
C GLY A 250 -2.58 -21.98 -3.80
N ALA A 251 -2.31 -21.63 -2.53
CA ALA A 251 -3.36 -21.56 -1.50
C ALA A 251 -4.35 -20.42 -1.79
N VAL A 252 -3.84 -19.25 -2.23
CA VAL A 252 -4.67 -18.11 -2.63
C VAL A 252 -5.56 -18.46 -3.81
N LYS A 253 -5.00 -19.12 -4.85
CA LYS A 253 -5.76 -19.58 -6.01
C LYS A 253 -6.88 -20.53 -5.61
N THR A 254 -6.57 -21.53 -4.77
CA THR A 254 -7.57 -22.49 -4.27
C THR A 254 -8.69 -21.80 -3.49
N ALA A 255 -8.37 -20.80 -2.65
CA ALA A 255 -9.38 -20.04 -1.92
C ALA A 255 -10.30 -19.23 -2.86
N LEU A 256 -9.76 -18.62 -3.90
CA LEU A 256 -10.58 -17.94 -4.93
C LEU A 256 -11.52 -18.92 -5.66
N GLU A 257 -11.02 -20.11 -6.05
CA GLU A 257 -11.82 -21.16 -6.70
C GLU A 257 -12.95 -21.65 -5.77
N GLN A 258 -12.68 -21.82 -4.48
CA GLN A 258 -13.67 -22.24 -3.48
C GLN A 258 -14.78 -21.20 -3.26
N VAL A 259 -14.46 -19.91 -3.33
CA VAL A 259 -15.44 -18.82 -3.26
C VAL A 259 -16.32 -18.76 -4.51
N GLY A 260 -15.84 -19.27 -5.65
CA GLY A 260 -16.59 -19.31 -6.91
C GLY A 260 -16.02 -18.43 -8.01
N PHE A 261 -14.86 -17.80 -7.82
CA PHE A 261 -14.20 -17.06 -8.89
C PHE A 261 -13.73 -17.99 -10.00
N ALA A 262 -13.84 -17.51 -11.24
CA ALA A 262 -13.41 -18.20 -12.44
C ALA A 262 -12.33 -17.40 -13.19
N ASN A 263 -11.77 -18.00 -14.26
CA ASN A 263 -10.78 -17.37 -15.14
C ASN A 263 -9.58 -16.78 -14.37
N ILE A 264 -9.09 -17.50 -13.34
CA ILE A 264 -8.02 -17.00 -12.46
C ILE A 264 -6.70 -17.01 -13.22
N ALA A 265 -6.23 -15.82 -13.59
CA ALA A 265 -4.89 -15.59 -14.14
C ALA A 265 -3.99 -15.00 -13.04
N ILE A 266 -2.72 -15.39 -13.07
CA ILE A 266 -1.70 -14.90 -12.14
C ILE A 266 -0.52 -14.44 -12.98
N GLN A 267 -0.06 -13.23 -12.77
CA GLN A 267 1.03 -12.63 -13.56
C GLN A 267 1.85 -11.64 -12.72
N THR A 268 3.02 -11.26 -13.23
CA THR A 268 3.80 -10.14 -12.69
C THR A 268 3.17 -8.80 -13.10
N ILE A 269 3.64 -7.68 -12.56
CA ILE A 269 3.10 -6.36 -12.89
C ILE A 269 3.24 -6.00 -14.38
N ASP A 270 4.26 -6.49 -15.04
CA ASP A 270 4.52 -6.31 -16.48
C ASP A 270 3.83 -7.36 -17.37
N GLY A 271 3.13 -8.31 -16.79
CA GLY A 271 2.30 -9.30 -17.48
C GLY A 271 2.94 -10.64 -17.76
N ALA A 272 4.12 -10.94 -17.19
CA ALA A 272 4.70 -12.27 -17.30
C ALA A 272 3.90 -13.29 -16.48
N ALA A 273 3.55 -14.42 -17.10
CA ALA A 273 2.77 -15.48 -16.46
C ALA A 273 3.61 -16.33 -15.47
N GLU A 274 4.92 -16.34 -15.62
CA GLU A 274 5.83 -17.00 -14.69
C GLU A 274 6.15 -16.03 -13.55
N ILE A 275 5.72 -16.39 -12.33
CA ILE A 275 5.98 -15.59 -11.15
C ILE A 275 7.34 -15.93 -10.60
N ASP A 276 8.23 -14.96 -10.60
CA ASP A 276 9.57 -15.06 -10.04
C ASP A 276 9.63 -14.49 -8.60
N ASN A 277 10.80 -14.61 -7.99
CA ASN A 277 11.03 -14.08 -6.65
C ASN A 277 11.41 -12.58 -6.60
N ASN A 278 11.26 -11.85 -7.72
CA ASN A 278 11.50 -10.41 -7.79
C ASN A 278 10.22 -9.57 -7.71
N HIS A 279 9.11 -10.13 -8.16
CA HIS A 279 7.86 -9.40 -8.36
C HIS A 279 6.74 -9.94 -7.47
N SER A 280 5.80 -9.07 -7.09
CA SER A 280 4.54 -9.46 -6.48
C SER A 280 3.70 -10.27 -7.48
N ALA A 281 2.88 -11.17 -6.97
CA ALA A 281 1.92 -11.90 -7.77
C ALA A 281 0.62 -11.09 -7.90
N HIS A 282 0.22 -10.76 -9.13
CA HIS A 282 -1.05 -10.10 -9.43
C HIS A 282 -2.08 -11.14 -9.84
N PHE A 283 -3.18 -11.19 -9.13
CA PHE A 283 -4.31 -12.08 -9.36
C PHE A 283 -5.41 -11.33 -10.10
N ILE A 284 -5.93 -11.94 -11.16
CA ILE A 284 -6.99 -11.41 -11.98
C ILE A 284 -8.02 -12.52 -12.10
N CYS A 285 -9.25 -12.29 -11.67
CA CYS A 285 -10.31 -13.31 -11.71
C CYS A 285 -11.67 -12.66 -11.94
N THR A 286 -12.66 -13.46 -12.37
CA THR A 286 -14.01 -12.99 -12.68
C THR A 286 -15.04 -13.72 -11.85
N LYS A 287 -16.14 -13.04 -11.52
CA LYS A 287 -17.38 -13.67 -11.08
C LYS A 287 -18.11 -14.13 -12.33
N PRO A 288 -18.40 -15.46 -12.48
CA PRO A 288 -19.10 -16.00 -13.66
C PRO A 288 -20.52 -15.48 -13.81
#